data_065cc1c32b86cfa406c60d57f1b5602e
#
_entry.id   065cc1c32b86cfa406c60d57f1b5602e
#
_cell.length_a   1.000
_cell.length_b   1.000
_cell.length_c   1.000
_cell.angle_alpha   90.00
_cell.angle_beta   90.00
_cell.angle_gamma   90.00
#
_symmetry.space_group_name_H-M   'P 1'
#
loop_
_entity.id
_entity.type
_entity.pdbx_description
1 polymer ?
#
loop_
_entity_poly.entity_id
_entity_poly.type
_entity_poly.pdbx_seq_one_letter_code
_entity_poly.pdbx_strand_id
1 'polypeptide(L)'
;AMIALTAVTWTKYARLSRSMVLKIRKRDFVDAAIVSGGTSSHILWTHIMPNVVPILVITAVSDIGAMMMELAGLSFLGFGSQPPAPEWGLMLNEGRQQLQTAPWLMVFPGLAIFISVVIFNLWGDALRDVLDPRGQ
;
A
#
# COMPACT_ATOMS: atom_id res chain seq x y z
N ALA A 1 -4.60 -6.15 16.05
CA ALA A 1 -4.92 -5.95 14.63
C ALA A 1 -3.71 -5.48 13.82
N MET A 2 -3.01 -4.38 14.19
CA MET A 2 -1.88 -3.82 13.43
C MET A 2 -0.75 -4.82 13.17
N ILE A 3 -0.28 -5.56 14.18
CA ILE A 3 0.81 -6.55 14.02
C ILE A 3 0.42 -7.64 13.02
N ALA A 4 -0.82 -8.13 13.07
CA ALA A 4 -1.31 -9.14 12.15
C ALA A 4 -1.37 -8.63 10.71
N LEU A 5 -1.89 -7.42 10.49
CA LEU A 5 -1.92 -6.77 9.18
C LEU A 5 -0.51 -6.58 8.62
N THR A 6 0.43 -6.10 9.45
CA THR A 6 1.83 -5.91 9.04
C THR A 6 2.49 -7.23 8.64
N ALA A 7 2.25 -8.32 9.38
CA ALA A 7 2.81 -9.63 9.08
C ALA A 7 2.29 -10.21 7.75
N VAL A 8 1.00 -10.03 7.45
CA VAL A 8 0.40 -10.46 6.18
C VAL A 8 0.92 -9.61 5.02
N THR A 9 0.97 -8.30 5.20
CA THR A 9 1.43 -7.36 4.18
C THR A 9 2.89 -7.57 3.83
N TRP A 10 3.76 -7.79 4.83
CA TRP A 10 5.17 -8.10 4.60
C TRP A 10 5.36 -9.26 3.62
N THR A 11 4.58 -10.34 3.78
CA THR A 11 4.67 -11.51 2.90
C THR A 11 4.28 -11.18 1.45
N LYS A 12 3.29 -10.30 1.25
CA LYS A 12 2.89 -9.80 -0.07
C LYS A 12 4.05 -9.06 -0.75
N TYR A 13 4.67 -8.11 -0.04
CA TYR A 13 5.79 -7.32 -0.57
C TYR A 13 7.04 -8.14 -0.83
N ALA A 14 7.36 -9.08 0.04
CA ALA A 14 8.50 -9.99 -0.17
C ALA A 14 8.33 -10.84 -1.44
N ARG A 15 7.13 -11.37 -1.67
CA ARG A 15 6.83 -12.13 -2.89
C ARG A 15 6.84 -11.25 -4.14
N LEU A 16 6.26 -10.06 -4.06
CA LEU A 16 6.25 -9.10 -5.16
C LEU A 16 7.67 -8.69 -5.57
N SER A 17 8.50 -8.28 -4.61
CA SER A 17 9.90 -7.91 -4.85
C SER A 17 10.67 -9.04 -5.48
N ARG A 18 10.54 -10.27 -4.96
CA ARG A 18 11.21 -11.45 -5.53
C ARG A 18 10.80 -11.71 -6.97
N SER A 19 9.50 -11.66 -7.26
CA SER A 19 8.99 -11.91 -8.62
C SER A 19 9.51 -10.88 -9.62
N MET A 20 9.59 -9.61 -9.19
CA MET A 20 10.10 -8.52 -10.02
C MET A 20 11.60 -8.65 -10.29
N VAL A 21 12.39 -8.91 -9.25
CA VAL A 21 13.83 -9.13 -9.39
C VAL A 21 14.11 -10.29 -10.36
N LEU A 22 13.39 -11.41 -10.22
CA LEU A 22 13.55 -12.56 -11.12
C LEU A 22 13.14 -12.23 -12.56
N LYS A 23 12.15 -11.39 -12.79
CA LYS A 23 11.72 -10.94 -14.11
C LYS A 23 12.76 -10.02 -14.76
N ILE A 24 13.30 -9.08 -13.98
CA ILE A 24 14.32 -8.12 -14.49
C ILE A 24 15.65 -8.81 -14.73
N ARG A 25 16.03 -9.76 -13.88
CA ARG A 25 17.27 -10.52 -14.02
C ARG A 25 17.37 -11.26 -15.38
N LYS A 26 16.26 -11.60 -16.00
CA LYS A 26 16.22 -12.28 -17.32
C LYS A 26 16.20 -11.32 -18.51
N ARG A 27 16.47 -10.04 -18.30
CA ARG A 27 16.52 -9.05 -19.36
C ARG A 27 17.92 -8.96 -19.97
N ASP A 28 17.98 -8.76 -21.29
CA ASP A 28 19.21 -8.72 -22.09
C ASP A 28 20.25 -7.71 -21.57
N PHE A 29 19.80 -6.56 -21.03
CA PHE A 29 20.71 -5.56 -20.46
C PHE A 29 21.42 -6.04 -19.18
N VAL A 30 20.79 -6.96 -18.42
CA VAL A 30 21.42 -7.56 -17.23
C VAL A 30 22.46 -8.59 -17.67
N ASP A 31 22.17 -9.39 -18.69
CA ASP A 31 23.10 -10.35 -19.26
C ASP A 31 24.31 -9.63 -19.88
N ALA A 32 24.09 -8.52 -20.58
CA ALA A 32 25.16 -7.69 -21.10
C ALA A 32 26.07 -7.14 -19.99
N ALA A 33 25.48 -6.70 -18.86
CA ALA A 33 26.25 -6.22 -17.72
C ALA A 33 27.09 -7.34 -17.04
N ILE A 34 26.58 -8.58 -17.02
CA ILE A 34 27.32 -9.75 -16.52
C ILE A 34 28.50 -10.06 -17.42
N VAL A 35 28.28 -10.10 -18.73
CA VAL A 35 29.35 -10.37 -19.72
C VAL A 35 30.44 -9.29 -19.69
N SER A 36 30.08 -8.04 -19.39
CA SER A 36 31.02 -6.93 -19.21
C SER A 36 31.83 -7.00 -17.91
N GLY A 37 31.68 -8.06 -17.09
CA GLY A 37 32.44 -8.25 -15.87
C GLY A 37 31.90 -7.50 -14.65
N GLY A 38 30.64 -7.04 -14.70
CA GLY A 38 30.00 -6.36 -13.57
C GLY A 38 29.83 -7.27 -12.35
N THR A 39 30.15 -6.75 -11.15
CA THR A 39 29.92 -7.48 -9.90
C THR A 39 28.42 -7.58 -9.61
N SER A 40 27.99 -8.66 -8.95
CA SER A 40 26.57 -8.88 -8.60
C SER A 40 25.97 -7.71 -7.81
N SER A 41 26.73 -7.08 -6.93
CA SER A 41 26.30 -5.91 -6.16
C SER A 41 26.11 -4.69 -7.06
N HIS A 42 27.02 -4.44 -8.00
CA HIS A 42 26.88 -3.33 -8.95
C HIS A 42 25.67 -3.51 -9.86
N ILE A 43 25.46 -4.71 -10.38
CA ILE A 43 24.30 -5.03 -11.22
C ILE A 43 22.99 -4.84 -10.43
N LEU A 44 22.96 -5.27 -9.17
CA LEU A 44 21.78 -5.11 -8.30
C LEU A 44 21.40 -3.63 -8.13
N TRP A 45 22.36 -2.80 -7.71
CA TRP A 45 22.06 -1.40 -7.38
C TRP A 45 21.92 -0.50 -8.61
N THR A 46 22.63 -0.76 -9.70
CA THR A 46 22.65 0.08 -10.91
C THR A 46 21.55 -0.29 -11.90
N HIS A 47 21.22 -1.58 -12.02
CA HIS A 47 20.32 -2.05 -13.07
C HIS A 47 19.01 -2.64 -12.56
N ILE A 48 19.02 -3.33 -11.42
CA ILE A 48 17.81 -4.01 -10.91
C ILE A 48 16.98 -3.08 -10.01
N MET A 49 17.60 -2.49 -8.99
CA MET A 49 16.89 -1.67 -7.99
C MET A 49 16.16 -0.45 -8.59
N PRO A 50 16.74 0.32 -9.52
CA PRO A 50 16.03 1.46 -10.11
C PRO A 50 14.76 1.06 -10.87
N ASN A 51 14.68 -0.17 -11.35
CA ASN A 51 13.49 -0.69 -12.03
C ASN A 51 12.47 -1.34 -11.08
N VAL A 52 12.92 -1.85 -9.93
CA VAL A 52 12.03 -2.50 -8.93
C VAL A 52 11.40 -1.50 -7.99
N VAL A 53 12.19 -0.53 -7.49
CA VAL A 53 11.75 0.43 -6.47
C VAL A 53 10.53 1.25 -6.90
N PRO A 54 10.46 1.84 -8.11
CA PRO A 54 9.30 2.59 -8.54
C PRO A 54 8.00 1.79 -8.43
N ILE A 55 8.02 0.54 -8.88
CA ILE A 55 6.83 -0.32 -8.87
C ILE A 55 6.42 -0.69 -7.44
N LEU A 56 7.41 -0.91 -6.55
CA LEU A 56 7.12 -1.15 -5.13
C LEU A 56 6.50 0.09 -4.46
N VAL A 57 7.01 1.29 -4.78
CA VAL A 57 6.48 2.55 -4.25
C VAL A 57 5.04 2.78 -4.73
N ILE A 58 4.76 2.62 -6.03
CA ILE A 58 3.42 2.71 -6.58
C ILE A 58 2.46 1.75 -5.86
N THR A 59 2.87 0.48 -5.73
CA THR A 59 2.05 -0.54 -5.04
C THR A 59 1.81 -0.15 -3.59
N ALA A 60 2.84 0.36 -2.89
CA ALA A 60 2.73 0.77 -1.50
C ALA A 60 1.74 1.92 -1.31
N VAL A 61 1.78 2.94 -2.18
CA VAL A 61 0.85 4.07 -2.10
C VAL A 61 -0.59 3.63 -2.38
N SER A 62 -0.80 2.79 -3.39
CA SER A 62 -2.14 2.24 -3.69
C SER A 62 -2.68 1.35 -2.56
N ASP A 63 -1.81 0.62 -1.86
CA ASP A 63 -2.21 -0.24 -0.74
C ASP A 63 -2.58 0.55 0.52
N ILE A 64 -2.15 1.82 0.68
CA ILE A 64 -2.52 2.64 1.85
C ILE A 64 -4.05 2.76 1.97
N GLY A 65 -4.74 3.08 0.88
CA GLY A 65 -6.19 3.19 0.86
C GLY A 65 -6.89 1.87 1.25
N ALA A 66 -6.41 0.75 0.71
CA ALA A 66 -6.93 -0.57 1.04
C ALA A 66 -6.72 -0.92 2.53
N MET A 67 -5.53 -0.66 3.07
CA MET A 67 -5.21 -0.90 4.49
C MET A 67 -6.05 -0.03 5.43
N MET A 68 -6.32 1.23 5.06
CA MET A 68 -7.22 2.10 5.82
C MET A 68 -8.63 1.52 5.91
N MET A 69 -9.16 0.99 4.80
CA MET A 69 -10.47 0.33 4.77
C MET A 69 -10.49 -0.95 5.61
N GLU A 70 -9.44 -1.78 5.50
CA GLU A 70 -9.33 -3.02 6.29
C GLU A 70 -9.26 -2.72 7.79
N LEU A 71 -8.45 -1.74 8.19
CA LEU A 71 -8.30 -1.34 9.59
C LEU A 71 -9.62 -0.74 10.14
N ALA A 72 -10.24 0.17 9.37
CA ALA A 72 -11.54 0.75 9.76
C ALA A 72 -12.62 -0.32 9.87
N GLY A 73 -12.65 -1.29 8.96
CA GLY A 73 -13.56 -2.44 9.02
C GLY A 73 -13.35 -3.32 10.25
N LEU A 74 -12.11 -3.63 10.60
CA LEU A 74 -11.77 -4.39 11.81
C LEU A 74 -12.17 -3.64 13.07
N SER A 75 -11.92 -2.33 13.12
CA SER A 75 -12.27 -1.49 14.25
C SER A 75 -13.80 -1.33 14.38
N PHE A 76 -14.51 -1.20 13.26
CA PHE A 76 -15.98 -1.20 13.24
C PHE A 76 -16.57 -2.51 13.78
N LEU A 77 -15.94 -3.65 13.53
CA LEU A 77 -16.35 -4.96 14.07
C LEU A 77 -15.89 -5.18 15.52
N GLY A 78 -15.15 -4.25 16.13
CA GLY A 78 -14.66 -4.35 17.50
C GLY A 78 -13.34 -5.10 17.67
N PHE A 79 -12.69 -5.51 16.55
CA PHE A 79 -11.40 -6.20 16.57
C PHE A 79 -10.19 -5.25 16.41
N GLY A 80 -10.43 -3.96 16.25
CA GLY A 80 -9.40 -2.94 16.10
C GLY A 80 -8.99 -2.28 17.40
N SER A 81 -8.83 -0.96 17.35
CA SER A 81 -8.48 -0.14 18.51
C SER A 81 -9.60 -0.11 19.54
N GLN A 82 -9.20 -0.06 20.80
CA GLN A 82 -10.16 0.05 21.92
C GLN A 82 -10.21 1.50 22.43
N PRO A 83 -11.34 1.94 22.98
CA PRO A 83 -11.43 3.26 23.63
C PRO A 83 -10.35 3.41 24.71
N PRO A 84 -9.72 4.59 24.86
CA PRO A 84 -10.06 5.90 24.26
C PRO A 84 -9.28 6.25 22.98
N ALA A 85 -8.87 5.28 22.16
CA ALA A 85 -8.05 5.55 20.96
C ALA A 85 -8.86 6.35 19.92
N PRO A 86 -8.35 7.51 19.44
CA PRO A 86 -9.02 8.29 18.42
C PRO A 86 -8.83 7.65 17.03
N GLU A 87 -9.77 6.85 16.60
CA GLU A 87 -9.77 6.14 15.31
C GLU A 87 -11.14 6.22 14.64
N TRP A 88 -11.16 6.52 13.34
CA TRP A 88 -12.42 6.69 12.59
C TRP A 88 -13.27 5.43 12.54
N GLY A 89 -12.64 4.24 12.45
CA GLY A 89 -13.36 2.98 12.49
C GLY A 89 -14.05 2.72 13.83
N LEU A 90 -13.41 3.08 14.94
CA LEU A 90 -13.98 3.03 16.27
C LEU A 90 -15.14 4.02 16.43
N MET A 91 -14.98 5.26 15.92
CA MET A 91 -16.06 6.27 15.92
C MET A 91 -17.29 5.79 15.15
N LEU A 92 -17.11 5.05 14.05
CA LEU A 92 -18.21 4.42 13.32
C LEU A 92 -18.92 3.36 14.16
N ASN A 93 -18.17 2.56 14.91
CA ASN A 93 -18.74 1.54 15.80
C ASN A 93 -19.57 2.16 16.92
N GLU A 94 -19.04 3.19 17.59
CA GLU A 94 -19.75 3.91 18.65
C GLU A 94 -20.98 4.67 18.12
N GLY A 95 -20.86 5.32 16.96
CA GLY A 95 -21.94 6.04 16.30
C GLY A 95 -23.10 5.14 15.87
N ARG A 96 -22.87 3.85 15.65
CA ARG A 96 -23.91 2.88 15.29
C ARG A 96 -25.05 2.82 16.30
N GLN A 97 -24.75 2.95 17.58
CA GLN A 97 -25.77 2.91 18.64
C GLN A 97 -26.67 4.17 18.65
N GLN A 98 -26.18 5.25 18.05
CA GLN A 98 -26.86 6.55 18.02
C GLN A 98 -27.38 6.91 16.61
N LEU A 99 -27.47 5.96 15.70
CA LEU A 99 -27.86 6.20 14.32
C LEU A 99 -29.19 6.89 14.14
N GLN A 100 -30.15 6.60 15.02
CA GLN A 100 -31.51 7.17 14.98
C GLN A 100 -31.60 8.59 15.58
N THR A 101 -30.69 8.93 16.50
CA THR A 101 -30.71 10.23 17.21
C THR A 101 -29.66 11.19 16.69
N ALA A 102 -28.49 10.69 16.27
CA ALA A 102 -27.34 11.47 15.84
C ALA A 102 -26.59 10.83 14.65
N PRO A 103 -27.21 10.76 13.45
CA PRO A 103 -26.62 10.08 12.28
C PRO A 103 -25.29 10.71 11.84
N TRP A 104 -25.06 11.98 12.14
CA TRP A 104 -23.78 12.66 11.80
C TRP A 104 -22.55 12.04 12.46
N LEU A 105 -22.70 11.35 13.60
CA LEU A 105 -21.60 10.66 14.27
C LEU A 105 -21.01 9.52 13.41
N MET A 106 -21.76 8.97 12.48
CA MET A 106 -21.26 8.01 11.49
C MET A 106 -20.87 8.66 10.17
N VAL A 107 -21.63 9.69 9.74
CA VAL A 107 -21.40 10.33 8.43
C VAL A 107 -20.03 10.99 8.38
N PHE A 108 -19.62 11.76 9.39
CA PHE A 108 -18.34 12.46 9.37
C PHE A 108 -17.12 11.53 9.33
N PRO A 109 -16.96 10.53 10.22
CA PRO A 109 -15.82 9.62 10.13
C PRO A 109 -15.88 8.75 8.88
N GLY A 110 -17.07 8.36 8.40
CA GLY A 110 -17.24 7.66 7.14
C GLY A 110 -16.77 8.46 5.93
N LEU A 111 -17.13 9.75 5.86
CA LEU A 111 -16.65 10.67 4.83
C LEU A 111 -15.14 10.90 4.93
N ALA A 112 -14.60 11.01 6.14
CA ALA A 112 -13.16 11.17 6.34
C ALA A 112 -12.37 9.97 5.79
N ILE A 113 -12.82 8.74 6.07
CA ILE A 113 -12.23 7.52 5.50
C ILE A 113 -12.36 7.53 3.98
N PHE A 114 -13.55 7.79 3.45
CA PHE A 114 -13.81 7.80 2.01
C PHE A 114 -12.91 8.79 1.27
N ILE A 115 -12.85 10.03 1.72
CA ILE A 115 -12.02 11.08 1.12
C ILE A 115 -10.53 10.68 1.17
N SER A 116 -10.06 10.16 2.30
CA SER A 116 -8.68 9.73 2.45
C SER A 116 -8.34 8.60 1.46
N VAL A 117 -9.21 7.59 1.36
CA VAL A 117 -9.03 6.47 0.42
C VAL A 117 -8.98 6.96 -1.03
N VAL A 118 -9.89 7.87 -1.42
CA VAL A 118 -9.91 8.46 -2.76
C VAL A 118 -8.61 9.22 -3.04
N ILE A 119 -8.14 10.05 -2.10
CA ILE A 119 -6.89 10.83 -2.27
C ILE A 119 -5.70 9.88 -2.47
N PHE A 120 -5.54 8.85 -1.64
CA PHE A 120 -4.43 7.91 -1.76
C PHE A 120 -4.48 7.08 -3.05
N ASN A 121 -5.67 6.68 -3.51
CA ASN A 121 -5.81 5.99 -4.78
C ASN A 121 -5.45 6.89 -5.97
N LEU A 122 -5.96 8.12 -6.01
CA LEU A 122 -5.60 9.10 -7.05
C LEU A 122 -4.10 9.40 -7.05
N TRP A 123 -3.50 9.49 -5.87
CA TRP A 123 -2.07 9.73 -5.75
C TRP A 123 -1.24 8.53 -6.23
N GLY A 124 -1.70 7.32 -5.93
CA GLY A 124 -1.11 6.08 -6.45
C GLY A 124 -1.16 6.01 -7.98
N ASP A 125 -2.29 6.37 -8.57
CA ASP A 125 -2.47 6.39 -10.03
C ASP A 125 -1.58 7.47 -10.67
N ALA A 126 -1.53 8.68 -10.12
CA ALA A 126 -0.66 9.76 -10.61
C ALA A 126 0.83 9.38 -10.52
N LEU A 127 1.26 8.71 -9.44
CA LEU A 127 2.62 8.18 -9.32
C LEU A 127 2.91 7.10 -10.35
N ARG A 128 1.93 6.26 -10.66
CA ARG A 128 2.06 5.24 -11.69
C ARG A 128 2.29 5.86 -13.06
N ASP A 129 1.51 6.88 -13.42
CA ASP A 129 1.64 7.56 -14.71
C ASP A 129 3.01 8.24 -14.87
N VAL A 130 3.55 8.82 -13.79
CA VAL A 130 4.87 9.49 -13.80
C VAL A 130 6.03 8.47 -13.81
N LEU A 131 5.88 7.35 -13.11
CA LEU A 131 6.96 6.37 -12.91
C LEU A 131 6.89 5.19 -13.90
N ASP A 132 5.85 5.09 -14.74
CA ASP A 132 5.77 4.04 -15.76
C ASP A 132 6.59 4.45 -17.01
N PRO A 133 7.76 3.82 -17.26
CA PRO A 133 8.61 4.14 -18.40
C PRO A 133 8.03 3.69 -19.75
N ARG A 134 6.83 3.12 -19.79
CA ARG A 134 6.17 2.60 -21.00
C ARG A 134 5.13 3.54 -21.59
N GLY A 135 4.92 4.69 -20.99
CA GLY A 135 3.97 5.70 -21.48
C GLY A 135 4.50 6.62 -22.59
N GLN A 136 5.70 6.34 -23.14
CA GLN A 136 6.25 7.04 -24.31
C GLN A 136 6.58 6.08 -25.42
#